data_b81f7db2d1b8945c2c8d824439b4a2c4
#
_entry.id   b81f7db2d1b8945c2c8d824439b4a2c4
#
_cell.length_a   1.000
_cell.length_b   1.000
_cell.length_c   1.000
_cell.angle_alpha   90.00
_cell.angle_beta   90.00
_cell.angle_gamma   90.00
#
_symmetry.space_group_name_H-M   'P 1'
#
loop_
_entity.id
_entity.type
_entity.pdbx_description
1 polymer ?
#
loop_
_entity_poly.entity_id
_entity_poly.type
_entity_poly.pdbx_seq_one_letter_code
_entity_poly.pdbx_strand_id
1 'polypeptide(L)'
;MTLNQILYFQKIANLENYHQAAEELYISQPSLSRSMASLENELGVTLFEKEGRGVTLTKAGRMFLEYADRILTDCHIAVGKM
;
A
#
# COMPACT_ATOMS: atom_id res chain seq x y z
N MET A 1 -7.93 -9.57 -0.85
CA MET A 1 -7.09 -8.43 -1.31
C MET A 1 -7.80 -7.71 -2.45
N THR A 2 -7.84 -6.39 -2.39
CA THR A 2 -8.51 -5.59 -3.41
C THR A 2 -7.50 -4.68 -4.10
N LEU A 3 -7.85 -4.17 -5.29
CA LEU A 3 -7.01 -3.21 -6.00
C LEU A 3 -6.83 -1.93 -5.18
N ASN A 4 -7.85 -1.52 -4.43
CA ASN A 4 -7.72 -0.37 -3.54
C ASN A 4 -6.68 -0.61 -2.45
N GLN A 5 -6.63 -1.80 -1.87
CA GLN A 5 -5.61 -2.13 -0.87
C GLN A 5 -4.20 -2.07 -1.47
N ILE A 6 -4.05 -2.53 -2.70
CA ILE A 6 -2.77 -2.49 -3.41
C ILE A 6 -2.37 -1.04 -3.67
N LEU A 7 -3.30 -0.22 -4.11
CA LEU A 7 -3.07 1.22 -4.34
C LEU A 7 -2.70 1.92 -3.03
N TYR A 8 -3.42 1.64 -1.95
CA TYR A 8 -3.13 2.22 -0.64
C TYR A 8 -1.73 1.83 -0.17
N PHE A 9 -1.39 0.56 -0.32
CA PHE A 9 -0.06 0.07 0.04
C PHE A 9 1.03 0.81 -0.73
N GLN A 10 0.86 0.96 -2.05
CA GLN A 10 1.84 1.64 -2.89
C GLN A 10 2.02 3.10 -2.45
N LYS A 11 0.93 3.79 -2.15
CA LYS A 11 0.98 5.19 -1.71
C LYS A 11 1.75 5.32 -0.40
N ILE A 12 1.49 4.45 0.57
CA ILE A 12 2.20 4.47 1.85
C ILE A 12 3.68 4.16 1.64
N ALA A 13 3.98 3.18 0.79
CA ALA A 13 5.36 2.79 0.50
C ALA A 13 6.15 3.95 -0.11
N ASN A 14 5.53 4.70 -1.00
CA ASN A 14 6.19 5.82 -1.68
C ASN A 14 6.39 7.02 -0.78
N LEU A 15 5.43 7.30 0.11
CA LEU A 15 5.48 8.46 1.00
C LEU A 15 6.14 8.16 2.34
N GLU A 16 6.18 6.90 2.73
CA GLU A 16 6.70 6.44 4.02
C GLU A 16 6.02 7.14 5.21
N ASN A 17 4.74 7.45 5.03
CA ASN A 17 3.95 8.21 6.00
C ASN A 17 2.47 7.92 5.84
N TYR A 18 1.86 7.31 6.88
CA TYR A 18 0.43 6.98 6.87
C TYR A 18 -0.48 8.20 6.80
N HIS A 19 -0.15 9.23 7.57
CA HIS A 19 -0.96 10.44 7.63
C HIS A 19 -1.00 11.12 6.25
N GLN A 20 0.16 11.29 5.64
CA GLN A 20 0.28 11.94 4.33
C GLN A 20 -0.40 11.10 3.25
N ALA A 21 -0.24 9.78 3.31
CA ALA A 21 -0.88 8.88 2.36
C ALA A 21 -2.41 8.97 2.47
N ALA A 22 -2.94 9.00 3.70
CA ALA A 22 -4.37 9.12 3.91
C ALA A 22 -4.91 10.42 3.33
N GLU A 23 -4.18 11.53 3.51
CA GLU A 23 -4.58 12.82 2.94
C GLU A 23 -4.65 12.74 1.42
N GLU A 24 -3.63 12.16 0.78
CA GLU A 24 -3.59 12.07 -0.68
C GLU A 24 -4.63 11.10 -1.24
N LEU A 25 -5.03 10.12 -0.45
CA LEU A 25 -6.05 9.15 -0.84
C LEU A 25 -7.47 9.60 -0.50
N TYR A 26 -7.60 10.72 0.20
CA TYR A 26 -8.90 11.27 0.64
C TYR A 26 -9.67 10.29 1.53
N ILE A 27 -8.96 9.59 2.41
CA ILE A 27 -9.55 8.69 3.40
C ILE A 27 -9.00 9.00 4.77
N SER A 28 -9.68 8.53 5.82
CA SER A 28 -9.21 8.72 7.18
C SER A 28 -8.00 7.81 7.45
N GLN A 29 -7.09 8.27 8.29
CA GLN A 29 -5.94 7.46 8.67
C GLN A 29 -6.35 6.15 9.36
N PRO A 30 -7.34 6.14 10.27
CA PRO A 30 -7.81 4.88 10.84
C PRO A 30 -8.31 3.88 9.79
N SER A 31 -9.00 4.37 8.77
CA SER A 31 -9.48 3.51 7.67
C SER A 31 -8.31 2.93 6.90
N LEU A 32 -7.31 3.76 6.60
CA LEU A 32 -6.12 3.30 5.89
C LEU A 32 -5.36 2.25 6.73
N SER A 33 -5.19 2.51 8.02
CA SER A 33 -4.50 1.59 8.92
C SER A 33 -5.23 0.24 9.01
N ARG A 34 -6.56 0.25 9.09
CA ARG A 34 -7.36 -0.98 9.13
C ARG A 34 -7.23 -1.75 7.82
N SER A 35 -7.24 -1.05 6.70
CA SER A 35 -7.09 -1.67 5.38
C SER A 35 -5.74 -2.38 5.27
N MET A 36 -4.68 -1.74 5.75
CA MET A 36 -3.35 -2.34 5.73
C MET A 36 -3.22 -3.50 6.70
N ALA A 37 -3.82 -3.40 7.89
CA ALA A 37 -3.85 -4.51 8.84
C ALA A 37 -4.55 -5.73 8.26
N SER A 38 -5.66 -5.51 7.56
CA SER A 38 -6.39 -6.58 6.87
C SER A 38 -5.54 -7.23 5.80
N LEU A 39 -4.85 -6.42 5.00
CA LEU A 39 -3.97 -6.92 3.94
C LEU A 39 -2.81 -7.74 4.53
N GLU A 40 -2.17 -7.23 5.56
CA GLU A 40 -1.07 -7.95 6.23
C GLU A 40 -1.56 -9.27 6.82
N ASN A 41 -2.75 -9.26 7.40
CA ASN A 41 -3.33 -10.47 7.97
C ASN A 41 -3.61 -11.52 6.89
N GLU A 42 -4.13 -11.10 5.75
CA GLU A 42 -4.38 -11.99 4.62
C GLU A 42 -3.08 -12.60 4.09
N LEU A 43 -2.04 -11.77 3.94
CA LEU A 43 -0.75 -12.21 3.40
C LEU A 43 0.08 -12.97 4.45
N GLY A 44 -0.24 -12.83 5.72
CA GLY A 44 0.49 -13.49 6.79
C GLY A 44 1.88 -12.89 7.04
N VAL A 45 2.09 -11.64 6.65
CA VAL A 45 3.38 -10.93 6.82
C VAL A 45 3.14 -9.50 7.24
N THR A 46 4.14 -8.88 7.85
CA THR A 46 4.16 -7.46 8.12
C THR A 46 4.81 -6.76 6.94
N LEU A 47 4.14 -5.76 6.38
CA LEU A 47 4.62 -5.03 5.21
C LEU A 47 5.38 -3.76 5.57
N PHE A 48 5.03 -3.15 6.70
CA PHE A 48 5.63 -1.91 7.17
C PHE A 48 6.13 -2.06 8.59
N GLU A 49 7.18 -1.33 8.92
CA GLU A 49 7.66 -1.20 10.29
C GLU A 49 7.85 0.28 10.59
N LYS A 50 7.71 0.63 11.87
CA LYS A 50 7.80 2.02 12.29
C LYS A 50 9.24 2.50 12.21
N GLU A 51 9.44 3.72 11.69
CA GLU A 51 10.73 4.35 11.63
C GLU A 51 10.57 5.87 11.87
N GLY A 52 11.08 6.35 12.99
CA GLY A 52 10.91 7.74 13.38
C GLY A 52 9.42 8.08 13.48
N ARG A 53 8.99 9.10 12.75
CA ARG A 53 7.58 9.52 12.70
C ARG A 53 6.82 8.89 11.55
N GLY A 54 7.49 8.11 10.73
CA GLY A 54 6.89 7.47 9.58
C GLY A 54 7.01 5.97 9.65
N VAL A 55 6.98 5.37 8.49
CA VAL A 55 7.11 3.92 8.32
C VAL A 55 8.03 3.62 7.16
N THR A 56 8.64 2.45 7.20
CA THR A 56 9.44 1.96 6.10
C THR A 56 9.01 0.53 5.78
N LEU A 57 9.38 0.04 4.60
CA LEU A 57 9.02 -1.31 4.19
C LEU A 57 9.87 -2.35 4.91
N THR A 58 9.22 -3.44 5.30
CA THR A 58 9.93 -4.65 5.70
C THR A 58 10.50 -5.32 4.46
N LYS A 59 11.26 -6.41 4.64
CA LYS A 59 11.74 -7.22 3.51
C LYS A 59 10.54 -7.73 2.70
N ALA A 60 9.50 -8.23 3.38
CA ALA A 60 8.28 -8.69 2.72
C ALA A 60 7.59 -7.55 1.99
N GLY A 61 7.56 -6.36 2.59
CA GLY A 61 6.98 -5.17 1.97
C GLY A 61 7.70 -4.79 0.68
N ARG A 62 9.03 -4.85 0.68
CA ARG A 62 9.80 -4.55 -0.54
C ARG A 62 9.51 -5.55 -1.65
N MET A 63 9.40 -6.82 -1.30
CA MET A 63 9.03 -7.85 -2.25
C MET A 63 7.63 -7.62 -2.79
N PHE A 64 6.68 -7.33 -1.90
CA PHE A 64 5.29 -7.09 -2.30
C PHE A 64 5.15 -5.86 -3.18
N LEU A 65 5.96 -4.83 -2.96
CA LEU A 65 5.91 -3.61 -3.77
C LEU A 65 6.22 -3.89 -5.25
N GLU A 66 7.12 -4.81 -5.52
CA GLU A 66 7.41 -5.20 -6.91
C GLU A 66 6.16 -5.73 -7.61
N TYR A 67 5.39 -6.59 -6.91
CA TYR A 67 4.15 -7.12 -7.46
C TYR A 67 3.05 -6.05 -7.53
N ALA A 68 2.96 -5.22 -6.49
CA ALA A 68 1.97 -4.13 -6.47
C ALA A 68 2.17 -3.19 -7.65
N ASP A 69 3.41 -2.82 -7.94
CA ASP A 69 3.74 -1.94 -9.07
C ASP A 69 3.33 -2.59 -10.40
N ARG A 70 3.59 -3.88 -10.57
CA ARG A 70 3.18 -4.60 -11.79
C ARG A 70 1.67 -4.66 -11.93
N ILE A 71 0.97 -5.00 -10.85
CA ILE A 71 -0.49 -5.11 -10.87
C ILE A 71 -1.11 -3.77 -11.27
N LEU A 72 -0.66 -2.68 -10.66
CA LEU A 72 -1.20 -1.37 -10.93
C LEU A 72 -0.83 -0.88 -12.33
N THR A 73 0.38 -1.18 -12.79
CA THR A 73 0.81 -0.85 -14.16
C THR A 73 -0.04 -1.60 -15.18
N ASP A 74 -0.24 -2.91 -14.97
CA ASP A 74 -1.06 -3.70 -15.88
C ASP A 74 -2.51 -3.23 -15.91
N CYS A 75 -3.03 -2.82 -14.76
CA CYS A 75 -4.37 -2.24 -14.67
C CYS A 75 -4.49 -0.98 -15.54
N HIS A 76 -3.52 -0.09 -15.46
CA HIS A 76 -3.49 1.12 -16.28
C HIS A 76 -3.37 0.80 -17.77
N ILE A 77 -2.54 -0.17 -18.12
CA ILE A 77 -2.38 -0.59 -19.50
C ILE A 77 -3.70 -1.17 -20.04
N ALA A 78 -4.38 -2.01 -19.24
CA ALA A 78 -5.65 -2.59 -19.63
C ALA A 78 -6.69 -1.51 -19.90
N VAL A 79 -6.79 -0.52 -19.02
CA VAL A 79 -7.72 0.60 -19.21
C VAL A 79 -7.40 1.36 -20.49
N GLY A 80 -6.13 1.62 -20.75
CA GLY A 80 -5.70 2.35 -21.94
C GLY A 80 -5.94 1.59 -23.25
N LYS A 81 -6.09 0.26 -23.20
CA LYS A 81 -6.36 -0.57 -24.38
C LYS A 81 -7.84 -0.64 -24.71
N MET A 82 -8.71 -0.35 -23.75
CA MET A 82 -10.16 -0.40 -23.95
C MET A 82 -10.65 0.88 -24.61
#